data_01228a0588cee2882bb16653334661c5
#
_entry.id   01228a0588cee2882bb16653334661c5
#
_cell.length_a   1.000
_cell.length_b   1.000
_cell.length_c   1.000
_cell.angle_alpha   90.00
_cell.angle_beta   90.00
_cell.angle_gamma   90.00
#
_symmetry.space_group_name_H-M   'P 1'
#
loop_
_entity.id
_entity.type
_entity.pdbx_description
1 polymer ?
#
loop_
_entity_poly.entity_id
_entity_poly.type
_entity_poly.pdbx_seq_one_letter_code
_entity_poly.pdbx_strand_id
1 'polypeptide(L)'
;MVLKAAFFDVGDTLVEHWAPKEQLHELAREALRREFGERHWHDEFIGASLGRSAPSDWEMVPAHLAEDERRERALRQETLRWYEEWFRNAALGTDDIDLDRLRVAMTVPLDLVSTPVPGAFTAVRWCKSQGLRVVLVTNTLSRGDDEVWEDWRRFGLADAIDGVASSHSVGWQKPHRAIYDRALAIAGARPEEAFMVGDRLDADILGAKRLGMRAIWRRTDQEQAKVDIEPDATVADLTELPAVVTPWLGVRSAHTSLSDPGGAARP
;
A
#
# COMPACT_ATOMS: atom_id res chain seq x y z
N MET A 1 -10.73 -21.00 12.79
CA MET A 1 -10.91 -19.96 11.78
C MET A 1 -9.69 -20.07 10.86
N VAL A 2 -9.87 -20.09 9.55
CA VAL A 2 -8.77 -20.28 8.58
C VAL A 2 -8.47 -18.95 7.91
N LEU A 3 -7.22 -18.53 7.94
CA LEU A 3 -6.77 -17.33 7.21
C LEU A 3 -6.91 -17.54 5.70
N LYS A 4 -7.35 -16.48 5.00
CA LYS A 4 -7.51 -16.43 3.54
C LYS A 4 -6.71 -15.33 2.89
N ALA A 5 -6.36 -14.25 3.64
CA ALA A 5 -5.73 -13.09 3.07
C ALA A 5 -4.61 -12.51 3.96
N ALA A 6 -3.61 -11.98 3.29
CA ALA A 6 -2.50 -11.21 3.86
C ALA A 6 -2.49 -9.82 3.20
N PHE A 7 -2.59 -8.78 4.00
CA PHE A 7 -2.51 -7.40 3.53
C PHE A 7 -1.18 -6.80 3.97
N PHE A 8 -0.56 -6.05 3.07
CA PHE A 8 0.72 -5.42 3.32
C PHE A 8 0.64 -3.93 3.00
N ASP A 9 1.12 -3.11 3.90
CA ASP A 9 1.55 -1.77 3.56
C ASP A 9 2.80 -1.82 2.67
N VAL A 10 3.13 -0.71 2.02
CA VAL A 10 4.23 -0.63 1.05
C VAL A 10 5.43 0.12 1.62
N GLY A 11 5.28 1.41 1.89
CA GLY A 11 6.37 2.26 2.38
C GLY A 11 6.82 1.87 3.79
N ASP A 12 8.11 1.79 4.01
CA ASP A 12 8.70 1.37 5.29
C ASP A 12 8.19 0.03 5.85
N THR A 13 7.44 -0.72 5.03
CA THR A 13 6.98 -2.08 5.30
C THR A 13 7.58 -3.08 4.32
N LEU A 14 7.37 -2.90 3.03
CA LEU A 14 7.93 -3.76 1.99
C LEU A 14 9.16 -3.16 1.31
N VAL A 15 9.21 -1.83 1.20
CA VAL A 15 10.32 -1.08 0.62
C VAL A 15 10.67 0.14 1.46
N GLU A 16 11.94 0.48 1.52
CA GLU A 16 12.47 1.69 2.17
C GLU A 16 13.00 2.65 1.09
N HIS A 17 12.63 3.93 1.21
CA HIS A 17 13.14 4.96 0.30
C HIS A 17 14.58 5.33 0.67
N TRP A 18 15.48 5.31 -0.30
CA TRP A 18 16.90 5.63 -0.11
C TRP A 18 17.42 6.74 -1.02
N ALA A 19 16.71 7.02 -2.13
CA ALA A 19 17.22 7.92 -3.15
C ALA A 19 17.39 9.35 -2.62
N PRO A 20 18.54 10.01 -2.90
CA PRO A 20 18.73 11.41 -2.63
C PRO A 20 17.71 12.28 -3.37
N LYS A 21 17.39 13.44 -2.79
CA LYS A 21 16.42 14.39 -3.37
C LYS A 21 16.80 14.78 -4.81
N GLU A 22 18.06 14.99 -5.05
CA GLU A 22 18.61 15.38 -6.36
C GLU A 22 18.35 14.32 -7.42
N GLN A 23 18.52 13.05 -7.07
CA GLN A 23 18.23 11.93 -7.99
C GLN A 23 16.74 11.85 -8.30
N LEU A 24 15.88 12.02 -7.30
CA LEU A 24 14.42 12.04 -7.49
C LEU A 24 14.01 13.17 -8.44
N HIS A 25 14.60 14.37 -8.27
CA HIS A 25 14.34 15.52 -9.13
C HIS A 25 14.76 15.26 -10.57
N GLU A 26 15.93 14.64 -10.77
CA GLU A 26 16.39 14.32 -12.13
C GLU A 26 15.48 13.31 -12.82
N LEU A 27 15.11 12.23 -12.14
CA LEU A 27 14.18 11.23 -12.67
C LEU A 27 12.82 11.85 -13.03
N ALA A 28 12.31 12.75 -12.19
CA ALA A 28 11.07 13.46 -12.47
C ALA A 28 11.20 14.39 -13.68
N ARG A 29 12.33 15.12 -13.83
CA ARG A 29 12.60 15.97 -15.00
C ARG A 29 12.69 15.16 -16.28
N GLU A 30 13.36 14.02 -16.26
CA GLU A 30 13.42 13.12 -17.42
C GLU A 30 12.04 12.60 -17.80
N ALA A 31 11.22 12.23 -16.83
CA ALA A 31 9.86 11.78 -17.06
C ALA A 31 8.99 12.89 -17.68
N LEU A 32 9.06 14.10 -17.15
CA LEU A 32 8.37 15.27 -17.69
C LEU A 32 8.83 15.62 -19.11
N ARG A 33 10.15 15.56 -19.37
CA ARG A 33 10.71 15.81 -20.70
C ARG A 33 10.21 14.79 -21.71
N ARG A 34 10.17 13.54 -21.34
CA ARG A 34 9.68 12.44 -22.19
C ARG A 34 8.21 12.61 -22.53
N GLU A 35 7.39 13.02 -21.56
CA GLU A 35 5.94 13.10 -21.72
C GLU A 35 5.47 14.41 -22.38
N PHE A 36 6.10 15.52 -22.05
CA PHE A 36 5.64 16.86 -22.44
C PHE A 36 6.65 17.63 -23.31
N GLY A 37 7.80 17.02 -23.66
CA GLY A 37 8.87 17.69 -24.39
C GLY A 37 9.67 18.68 -23.54
N GLU A 38 10.45 19.55 -24.22
CA GLU A 38 11.24 20.57 -23.53
C GLU A 38 10.34 21.70 -23.03
N ARG A 39 10.09 21.69 -21.73
CA ARG A 39 9.37 22.77 -21.00
C ARG A 39 10.20 23.15 -19.77
N HIS A 40 10.04 24.38 -19.32
CA HIS A 40 10.62 24.80 -18.04
C HIS A 40 9.69 24.38 -16.90
N TRP A 41 10.23 23.58 -15.98
CA TRP A 41 9.56 23.16 -14.77
C TRP A 41 10.29 23.72 -13.56
N HIS A 42 9.58 24.41 -12.68
CA HIS A 42 10.18 24.96 -11.47
C HIS A 42 10.62 23.86 -10.49
N ASP A 43 11.74 24.07 -9.82
CA ASP A 43 12.27 23.10 -8.83
C ASP A 43 11.32 22.84 -7.67
N GLU A 44 10.60 23.88 -7.26
CA GLU A 44 9.57 23.76 -6.22
C GLU A 44 8.44 22.83 -6.64
N PHE A 45 8.01 22.89 -7.89
CA PHE A 45 7.01 21.99 -8.46
C PHE A 45 7.50 20.54 -8.42
N ILE A 46 8.71 20.28 -8.89
CA ILE A 46 9.27 18.94 -8.90
C ILE A 46 9.43 18.41 -7.48
N GLY A 47 9.91 19.24 -6.55
CA GLY A 47 10.10 18.87 -5.15
C GLY A 47 8.80 18.48 -4.45
N ALA A 48 7.75 19.26 -4.66
CA ALA A 48 6.46 19.01 -4.01
C ALA A 48 5.72 17.81 -4.62
N SER A 49 5.78 17.65 -5.94
CA SER A 49 5.12 16.53 -6.62
C SER A 49 5.69 15.16 -6.24
N LEU A 50 6.90 15.10 -5.71
CA LEU A 50 7.51 13.89 -5.17
C LEU A 50 7.05 13.55 -3.74
N GLY A 51 6.05 14.25 -3.21
CA GLY A 51 5.43 13.96 -1.93
C GLY A 51 6.23 14.38 -0.70
N ARG A 52 7.42 14.97 -0.88
CA ARG A 52 8.30 15.37 0.23
C ARG A 52 8.08 16.80 0.74
N SER A 53 7.19 17.56 0.09
CA SER A 53 6.88 18.94 0.47
C SER A 53 5.39 19.14 0.72
N ALA A 54 4.58 18.08 0.68
CA ALA A 54 3.21 18.17 1.16
C ALA A 54 3.24 18.50 2.66
N PRO A 55 2.32 19.32 3.15
CA PRO A 55 2.19 19.55 4.59
C PRO A 55 2.16 18.19 5.31
N SER A 56 2.89 18.07 6.40
CA SER A 56 2.96 16.83 7.20
C SER A 56 1.59 16.31 7.65
N ASP A 57 0.60 17.19 7.65
CA ASP A 57 -0.78 16.91 8.06
C ASP A 57 -1.61 16.23 6.96
N TRP A 58 -1.10 16.20 5.72
CA TRP A 58 -1.82 15.66 4.60
C TRP A 58 -1.78 14.13 4.49
N GLU A 59 -0.69 13.52 4.83
CA GLU A 59 -0.53 12.06 4.71
C GLU A 59 -1.32 11.30 5.77
N MET A 60 -1.78 11.99 6.80
CA MET A 60 -2.42 11.34 7.94
C MET A 60 -3.59 12.14 8.47
N VAL A 61 -4.76 11.63 8.24
CA VAL A 61 -5.89 12.00 9.09
C VAL A 61 -5.58 11.48 10.49
N PRO A 62 -5.46 12.36 11.49
CA PRO A 62 -5.25 11.90 12.87
C PRO A 62 -6.30 10.85 13.24
N ALA A 63 -5.89 9.82 14.00
CA ALA A 63 -6.75 8.68 14.30
C ALA A 63 -8.13 9.08 14.91
N HIS A 64 -8.16 10.17 15.70
CA HIS A 64 -9.39 10.70 16.26
C HIS A 64 -10.32 11.37 15.24
N LEU A 65 -9.82 11.79 14.09
CA LEU A 65 -10.61 12.36 12.99
C LEU A 65 -11.16 11.29 12.05
N ALA A 66 -10.53 10.11 12.00
CA ALA A 66 -11.03 8.98 11.24
C ALA A 66 -12.36 8.40 11.80
N GLU A 67 -12.78 8.83 12.98
CA GLU A 67 -14.08 8.52 13.56
C GLU A 67 -15.19 9.47 13.07
N ASP A 68 -14.83 10.63 12.53
CA ASP A 68 -15.75 11.61 11.96
C ASP A 68 -15.59 11.65 10.44
N GLU A 69 -16.27 10.75 9.73
CA GLU A 69 -16.23 10.65 8.26
C GLU A 69 -16.53 11.97 7.54
N ARG A 70 -17.38 12.83 8.12
CA ARG A 70 -17.72 14.12 7.51
C ARG A 70 -16.52 15.06 7.56
N ARG A 71 -15.83 15.11 8.70
CA ARG A 71 -14.67 15.99 8.92
C ARG A 71 -13.48 15.49 8.11
N GLU A 72 -13.26 14.20 8.07
CA GLU A 72 -12.24 13.57 7.24
C GLU A 72 -12.47 13.87 5.76
N ARG A 73 -13.73 13.72 5.27
CA ARG A 73 -14.09 14.03 3.88
C ARG A 73 -13.85 15.48 3.53
N ALA A 74 -14.21 16.40 4.43
CA ALA A 74 -14.00 17.84 4.24
C ALA A 74 -12.50 18.17 4.14
N LEU A 75 -11.70 17.67 5.08
CA LEU A 75 -10.25 17.87 5.12
C LEU A 75 -9.58 17.31 3.85
N ARG A 76 -10.00 16.13 3.43
CA ARG A 76 -9.51 15.51 2.22
C ARG A 76 -9.85 16.30 0.96
N GLN A 77 -11.11 16.78 0.81
CA GLN A 77 -11.53 17.58 -0.33
C GLN A 77 -10.80 18.92 -0.38
N GLU A 78 -10.51 19.51 0.78
CA GLU A 78 -9.71 20.72 0.88
C GLU A 78 -8.26 20.48 0.45
N THR A 79 -7.67 19.38 0.91
CA THR A 79 -6.30 19.01 0.55
C THR A 79 -6.15 18.67 -0.93
N LEU A 80 -7.13 17.95 -1.51
CA LEU A 80 -7.13 17.65 -2.94
C LEU A 80 -7.25 18.95 -3.78
N ARG A 81 -8.12 19.87 -3.37
CA ARG A 81 -8.25 21.19 -4.03
C ARG A 81 -6.96 21.99 -3.94
N TRP A 82 -6.34 22.03 -2.77
CA TRP A 82 -5.06 22.69 -2.57
C TRP A 82 -3.98 22.09 -3.49
N TYR A 83 -3.92 20.76 -3.57
CA TYR A 83 -2.98 20.02 -4.43
C TYR A 83 -3.22 20.34 -5.91
N GLU A 84 -4.48 20.35 -6.37
CA GLU A 84 -4.84 20.71 -7.74
C GLU A 84 -4.50 22.17 -8.05
N GLU A 85 -4.82 23.11 -7.17
CA GLU A 85 -4.47 24.52 -7.32
C GLU A 85 -2.96 24.70 -7.35
N TRP A 86 -2.26 24.04 -6.45
CA TRP A 86 -0.81 24.09 -6.39
C TRP A 86 -0.18 23.53 -7.67
N PHE A 87 -0.66 22.40 -8.17
CA PHE A 87 -0.24 21.83 -9.45
C PHE A 87 -0.49 22.79 -10.62
N ARG A 88 -1.65 23.43 -10.69
CA ARG A 88 -1.98 24.41 -11.72
C ARG A 88 -1.07 25.63 -11.64
N ASN A 89 -0.84 26.16 -10.46
CA ASN A 89 -0.01 27.36 -10.26
C ASN A 89 1.47 27.09 -10.54
N ALA A 90 1.96 25.93 -10.13
CA ALA A 90 3.35 25.54 -10.34
C ALA A 90 3.64 25.13 -11.79
N ALA A 91 2.66 24.64 -12.49
CA ALA A 91 2.76 24.25 -13.90
C ALA A 91 2.68 25.45 -14.87
N LEU A 92 2.83 26.67 -14.42
CA LEU A 92 2.86 27.96 -15.11
C LEU A 92 2.47 27.93 -16.58
N GLY A 93 1.25 28.39 -16.90
CA GLY A 93 0.77 28.50 -18.29
C GLY A 93 0.41 27.15 -18.93
N THR A 94 0.02 26.16 -18.11
CA THR A 94 -0.33 24.81 -18.56
C THR A 94 -1.83 24.55 -18.47
N ASP A 95 -2.66 25.53 -18.79
CA ASP A 95 -4.11 25.34 -18.92
C ASP A 95 -4.47 24.25 -19.95
N ASP A 96 -3.49 23.83 -20.76
CA ASP A 96 -3.57 22.80 -21.77
C ASP A 96 -3.09 21.40 -21.28
N ILE A 97 -2.58 21.26 -20.05
CA ILE A 97 -2.09 19.98 -19.53
C ILE A 97 -3.17 19.28 -18.72
N ASP A 98 -3.42 18.02 -19.09
CA ASP A 98 -4.20 17.10 -18.29
C ASP A 98 -3.45 16.78 -16.97
N LEU A 99 -4.10 17.09 -15.85
CA LEU A 99 -3.48 16.95 -14.51
C LEU A 99 -3.23 15.50 -14.13
N ASP A 100 -4.05 14.56 -14.58
CA ASP A 100 -3.84 13.13 -14.31
C ASP A 100 -2.64 12.61 -15.10
N ARG A 101 -2.52 13.00 -16.35
CA ARG A 101 -1.34 12.71 -17.18
C ARG A 101 -0.06 13.27 -16.57
N LEU A 102 -0.13 14.49 -16.01
CA LEU A 102 0.99 15.12 -15.31
C LEU A 102 1.35 14.33 -14.04
N ARG A 103 0.37 13.94 -13.26
CA ARG A 103 0.52 13.12 -12.04
C ARG A 103 1.23 11.79 -12.37
N VAL A 104 0.75 11.09 -13.39
CA VAL A 104 1.36 9.83 -13.83
C VAL A 104 2.80 10.03 -14.30
N ALA A 105 3.07 11.06 -15.10
CA ALA A 105 4.43 11.36 -15.55
C ALA A 105 5.39 11.66 -14.39
N MET A 106 4.90 12.27 -13.32
CA MET A 106 5.69 12.58 -12.11
C MET A 106 5.88 11.37 -11.18
N THR A 107 5.21 10.26 -11.43
CA THR A 107 5.33 9.05 -10.63
C THR A 107 6.66 8.33 -10.93
N VAL A 108 7.67 8.59 -10.11
CA VAL A 108 8.98 7.91 -10.24
C VAL A 108 8.84 6.46 -9.81
N PRO A 109 9.24 5.48 -10.64
CA PRO A 109 9.17 4.06 -10.27
C PRO A 109 9.92 3.73 -8.98
N LEU A 110 9.28 2.94 -8.11
CA LEU A 110 9.82 2.63 -6.77
C LEU A 110 11.14 1.84 -6.84
N ASP A 111 11.33 0.98 -7.83
CA ASP A 111 12.55 0.19 -8.02
C ASP A 111 13.81 1.07 -8.29
N LEU A 112 13.60 2.31 -8.74
CA LEU A 112 14.69 3.26 -8.97
C LEU A 112 15.06 4.07 -7.72
N VAL A 113 14.21 4.09 -6.70
CA VAL A 113 14.33 5.01 -5.56
C VAL A 113 14.17 4.35 -4.21
N SER A 114 13.96 3.04 -4.18
CA SER A 114 13.72 2.27 -2.96
C SER A 114 14.45 0.93 -3.00
N THR A 115 14.71 0.39 -1.82
CA THR A 115 15.21 -0.98 -1.64
C THR A 115 14.19 -1.83 -0.90
N PRO A 116 14.09 -3.13 -1.21
CA PRO A 116 13.27 -4.03 -0.42
C PRO A 116 13.74 -4.12 1.03
N VAL A 117 12.81 -4.07 1.96
CA VAL A 117 13.06 -4.39 3.36
C VAL A 117 13.53 -5.84 3.49
N PRO A 118 14.45 -6.18 4.42
CA PRO A 118 14.87 -7.56 4.63
C PRO A 118 13.69 -8.52 4.78
N GLY A 119 13.70 -9.58 4.00
CA GLY A 119 12.64 -10.59 3.99
C GLY A 119 11.33 -10.22 3.30
N ALA A 120 11.13 -8.97 2.87
CA ALA A 120 9.84 -8.49 2.33
C ALA A 120 9.33 -9.36 1.18
N PHE A 121 10.11 -9.51 0.14
CA PHE A 121 9.69 -10.25 -1.05
C PHE A 121 9.52 -11.75 -0.79
N THR A 122 10.36 -12.29 0.09
CA THR A 122 10.24 -13.69 0.54
C THR A 122 8.94 -13.88 1.34
N ALA A 123 8.59 -12.95 2.22
CA ALA A 123 7.36 -13.00 3.02
C ALA A 123 6.10 -12.93 2.14
N VAL A 124 6.09 -12.04 1.15
CA VAL A 124 4.98 -11.93 0.18
C VAL A 124 4.80 -13.26 -0.60
N ARG A 125 5.88 -13.80 -1.17
CA ARG A 125 5.86 -15.08 -1.87
C ARG A 125 5.48 -16.25 -0.96
N TRP A 126 5.96 -16.24 0.28
CA TRP A 126 5.59 -17.24 1.27
C TRP A 126 4.09 -17.20 1.57
N CYS A 127 3.49 -16.03 1.82
CA CYS A 127 2.05 -15.90 2.00
C CYS A 127 1.29 -16.48 0.80
N LYS A 128 1.73 -16.17 -0.41
CA LYS A 128 1.13 -16.71 -1.64
C LYS A 128 1.23 -18.24 -1.68
N SER A 129 2.38 -18.82 -1.32
CA SER A 129 2.58 -20.27 -1.28
C SER A 129 1.72 -20.99 -0.24
N GLN A 130 1.32 -20.27 0.81
CA GLN A 130 0.33 -20.76 1.79
C GLN A 130 -1.11 -20.68 1.27
N GLY A 131 -1.31 -20.23 0.03
CA GLY A 131 -2.60 -20.07 -0.61
C GLY A 131 -3.41 -18.89 -0.06
N LEU A 132 -2.74 -17.91 0.54
CA LEU A 132 -3.36 -16.65 0.93
C LEU A 132 -3.51 -15.74 -0.29
N ARG A 133 -4.57 -14.96 -0.32
CA ARG A 133 -4.70 -13.82 -1.21
C ARG A 133 -3.85 -12.67 -0.67
N VAL A 134 -2.96 -12.15 -1.48
CA VAL A 134 -2.07 -11.06 -1.08
C VAL A 134 -2.54 -9.76 -1.70
N VAL A 135 -2.83 -8.76 -0.86
CA VAL A 135 -3.28 -7.43 -1.31
C VAL A 135 -2.39 -6.35 -0.69
N LEU A 136 -1.95 -5.42 -1.51
CA LEU A 136 -1.25 -4.23 -1.05
C LEU A 136 -2.26 -3.18 -0.61
N VAL A 137 -2.05 -2.60 0.56
CA VAL A 137 -2.93 -1.57 1.14
C VAL A 137 -2.08 -0.37 1.54
N THR A 138 -2.04 0.65 0.69
CA THR A 138 -1.05 1.72 0.82
C THR A 138 -1.67 3.12 0.82
N ASN A 139 -1.16 3.97 1.71
CA ASN A 139 -1.44 5.41 1.66
C ASN A 139 -0.51 6.07 0.65
N THR A 140 -1.08 6.69 -0.36
CA THR A 140 -0.33 7.36 -1.43
C THR A 140 -1.11 8.55 -1.99
N LEU A 141 -0.39 9.61 -2.33
CA LEU A 141 -0.93 10.83 -2.92
C LEU A 141 -1.16 10.71 -4.41
N SER A 142 -0.12 10.27 -5.09
CA SER A 142 0.02 10.38 -6.53
C SER A 142 -0.04 9.04 -7.25
N ARG A 143 -0.03 7.91 -6.51
CA ARG A 143 -0.06 6.57 -7.09
C ARG A 143 -1.44 5.95 -6.93
N GLY A 144 -2.11 5.70 -8.04
CA GLY A 144 -3.30 4.86 -8.08
C GLY A 144 -2.96 3.37 -8.05
N ASP A 145 -3.98 2.54 -8.12
CA ASP A 145 -3.80 1.08 -8.10
C ASP A 145 -2.92 0.59 -9.26
N ASP A 146 -3.06 1.21 -10.45
CA ASP A 146 -2.30 0.82 -11.65
C ASP A 146 -0.81 1.15 -11.53
N GLU A 147 -0.47 2.34 -10.99
CA GLU A 147 0.92 2.75 -10.78
C GLU A 147 1.59 1.88 -9.70
N VAL A 148 0.88 1.57 -8.61
CA VAL A 148 1.38 0.64 -7.60
C VAL A 148 1.57 -0.75 -8.19
N TRP A 149 0.63 -1.23 -9.01
CA TRP A 149 0.75 -2.53 -9.68
C TRP A 149 1.97 -2.58 -10.61
N GLU A 150 2.23 -1.49 -11.34
CA GLU A 150 3.41 -1.39 -12.21
C GLU A 150 4.72 -1.43 -11.41
N ASP A 151 4.81 -0.75 -10.27
CA ASP A 151 5.97 -0.84 -9.38
C ASP A 151 6.26 -2.31 -8.98
N TRP A 152 5.22 -3.06 -8.61
CA TRP A 152 5.41 -4.48 -8.24
C TRP A 152 5.73 -5.39 -9.42
N ARG A 153 5.29 -5.04 -10.61
CA ARG A 153 5.73 -5.71 -11.84
C ARG A 153 7.22 -5.49 -12.08
N ARG A 154 7.71 -4.27 -11.86
CA ARG A 154 9.12 -3.91 -12.00
C ARG A 154 9.99 -4.61 -10.95
N PHE A 155 9.50 -4.79 -9.73
CA PHE A 155 10.16 -5.63 -8.70
C PHE A 155 10.09 -7.14 -8.98
N GLY A 156 9.38 -7.58 -10.02
CA GLY A 156 9.22 -9.00 -10.35
C GLY A 156 8.32 -9.75 -9.38
N LEU A 157 7.33 -9.09 -8.78
CA LEU A 157 6.43 -9.64 -7.77
C LEU A 157 4.95 -9.62 -8.16
N ALA A 158 4.62 -9.23 -9.39
CA ALA A 158 3.23 -9.14 -9.84
C ALA A 158 2.48 -10.49 -9.75
N ASP A 159 3.19 -11.61 -9.89
CA ASP A 159 2.63 -12.96 -9.74
C ASP A 159 2.34 -13.35 -8.28
N ALA A 160 2.93 -12.64 -7.32
CA ALA A 160 2.78 -12.91 -5.90
C ALA A 160 1.70 -12.05 -5.22
N ILE A 161 1.14 -11.04 -5.91
CA ILE A 161 0.06 -10.20 -5.40
C ILE A 161 -1.24 -10.46 -6.16
N ASP A 162 -2.37 -10.25 -5.50
CA ASP A 162 -3.71 -10.47 -6.05
C ASP A 162 -4.48 -9.16 -6.26
N GLY A 163 -3.98 -8.07 -5.74
CA GLY A 163 -4.57 -6.76 -5.94
C GLY A 163 -3.92 -5.65 -5.12
N VAL A 164 -4.41 -4.45 -5.37
CA VAL A 164 -3.98 -3.21 -4.73
C VAL A 164 -5.20 -2.44 -4.26
N ALA A 165 -5.10 -1.84 -3.09
CA ALA A 165 -6.00 -0.83 -2.57
C ALA A 165 -5.17 0.38 -2.17
N SER A 166 -5.03 1.35 -3.05
CA SER A 166 -4.35 2.62 -2.79
C SER A 166 -5.33 3.66 -2.26
N SER A 167 -4.89 4.53 -1.37
CA SER A 167 -5.74 5.61 -0.88
C SER A 167 -6.11 6.61 -1.98
N HIS A 168 -5.26 6.73 -3.00
CA HIS A 168 -5.55 7.53 -4.18
C HIS A 168 -6.80 7.02 -4.90
N SER A 169 -6.84 5.73 -5.27
CA SER A 169 -7.97 5.13 -6.00
C SER A 169 -9.23 4.98 -5.15
N VAL A 170 -9.08 4.60 -3.88
CA VAL A 170 -10.22 4.39 -2.97
C VAL A 170 -10.83 5.70 -2.52
N GLY A 171 -10.03 6.73 -2.45
CA GLY A 171 -10.48 7.99 -1.94
C GLY A 171 -10.32 8.18 -0.43
N TRP A 172 -9.83 7.21 0.35
CA TRP A 172 -9.66 7.22 1.80
C TRP A 172 -8.34 6.60 2.23
N GLN A 173 -7.67 7.23 3.18
CA GLN A 173 -6.42 6.74 3.75
C GLN A 173 -6.69 5.76 4.91
N LYS A 174 -5.73 4.88 5.21
CA LYS A 174 -5.68 4.18 6.49
C LYS A 174 -5.54 5.23 7.62
N PRO A 175 -6.24 5.11 8.74
CA PRO A 175 -6.98 3.94 9.22
C PRO A 175 -8.47 3.89 8.81
N HIS A 176 -8.94 4.68 7.83
CA HIS A 176 -10.34 4.66 7.42
C HIS A 176 -10.74 3.28 6.86
N ARG A 177 -11.93 2.79 7.27
CA ARG A 177 -12.40 1.45 6.92
C ARG A 177 -12.50 1.18 5.41
N ALA A 178 -12.79 2.20 4.60
CA ALA A 178 -13.06 2.03 3.17
C ALA A 178 -11.88 1.39 2.41
N ILE A 179 -10.63 1.70 2.77
CA ILE A 179 -9.46 1.13 2.11
C ILE A 179 -9.32 -0.38 2.45
N TYR A 180 -9.63 -0.77 3.69
CA TYR A 180 -9.64 -2.17 4.11
C TYR A 180 -10.82 -2.93 3.51
N ASP A 181 -12.04 -2.33 3.47
CA ASP A 181 -13.21 -2.93 2.83
C ASP A 181 -12.91 -3.22 1.33
N ARG A 182 -12.20 -2.31 0.65
CA ARG A 182 -11.72 -2.54 -0.73
C ARG A 182 -10.77 -3.73 -0.81
N ALA A 183 -9.78 -3.82 0.09
CA ALA A 183 -8.83 -4.92 0.13
C ALA A 183 -9.50 -6.26 0.44
N LEU A 184 -10.43 -6.28 1.38
CA LEU A 184 -11.24 -7.46 1.73
C LEU A 184 -12.09 -7.94 0.55
N ALA A 185 -12.69 -6.99 -0.20
CA ALA A 185 -13.46 -7.31 -1.40
C ALA A 185 -12.57 -7.94 -2.49
N ILE A 186 -11.37 -7.39 -2.72
CA ILE A 186 -10.38 -7.95 -3.67
C ILE A 186 -9.99 -9.37 -3.25
N ALA A 187 -9.75 -9.59 -1.95
CA ALA A 187 -9.34 -10.88 -1.42
C ALA A 187 -10.46 -11.90 -1.33
N GLY A 188 -11.73 -11.47 -1.37
CA GLY A 188 -12.87 -12.32 -1.08
C GLY A 188 -12.84 -12.87 0.35
N ALA A 189 -12.39 -12.07 1.31
CA ALA A 189 -12.20 -12.45 2.69
C ALA A 189 -13.02 -11.57 3.64
N ARG A 190 -13.33 -12.12 4.82
CA ARG A 190 -13.88 -11.35 5.93
C ARG A 190 -12.75 -10.82 6.81
N PRO A 191 -12.97 -9.77 7.61
CA PRO A 191 -11.93 -9.20 8.46
C PRO A 191 -11.19 -10.25 9.32
N GLU A 192 -11.92 -11.14 9.97
CA GLU A 192 -11.34 -12.19 10.82
C GLU A 192 -10.56 -13.28 10.05
N GLU A 193 -10.67 -13.31 8.74
CA GLU A 193 -9.95 -14.23 7.83
C GLU A 193 -8.71 -13.59 7.21
N ALA A 194 -8.40 -12.34 7.60
CA ALA A 194 -7.28 -11.57 7.06
C ALA A 194 -6.37 -11.03 8.18
N PHE A 195 -5.15 -10.71 7.81
CA PHE A 195 -4.25 -9.94 8.67
C PHE A 195 -3.58 -8.81 7.87
N MET A 196 -3.22 -7.75 8.60
CA MET A 196 -2.46 -6.60 8.07
C MET A 196 -1.05 -6.62 8.61
N VAL A 197 -0.08 -6.34 7.76
CA VAL A 197 1.32 -6.06 8.11
C VAL A 197 1.63 -4.62 7.74
N GLY A 198 2.10 -3.84 8.69
CA GLY A 198 2.44 -2.44 8.44
C GLY A 198 3.37 -1.89 9.51
N ASP A 199 3.98 -0.74 9.25
CA ASP A 199 4.93 -0.08 10.16
C ASP A 199 4.27 0.97 11.06
N ARG A 200 3.04 1.42 10.74
CA ARG A 200 2.36 2.50 11.45
C ARG A 200 1.28 2.01 12.39
N LEU A 201 1.45 2.32 13.70
CA LEU A 201 0.46 1.97 14.72
C LEU A 201 -0.88 2.66 14.52
N ASP A 202 -0.88 3.92 14.12
CA ASP A 202 -2.08 4.76 13.97
C ASP A 202 -2.81 4.61 12.63
N ALA A 203 -2.18 4.01 11.65
CA ALA A 203 -2.76 3.76 10.33
C ALA A 203 -3.05 2.26 10.13
N ASP A 204 -2.00 1.45 10.06
CA ASP A 204 -2.09 0.04 9.71
C ASP A 204 -2.73 -0.80 10.80
N ILE A 205 -2.15 -0.70 12.01
CA ILE A 205 -2.54 -1.54 13.14
C ILE A 205 -3.90 -1.11 13.65
N LEU A 206 -4.10 0.18 13.90
CA LEU A 206 -5.37 0.72 14.37
C LEU A 206 -6.51 0.41 13.40
N GLY A 207 -6.31 0.64 12.08
CA GLY A 207 -7.34 0.40 11.08
C GLY A 207 -7.73 -1.07 10.99
N ALA A 208 -6.75 -1.97 10.94
CA ALA A 208 -7.00 -3.42 10.92
C ALA A 208 -7.71 -3.91 12.19
N LYS A 209 -7.24 -3.50 13.36
CA LYS A 209 -7.81 -3.92 14.65
C LYS A 209 -9.26 -3.43 14.83
N ARG A 210 -9.59 -2.20 14.39
CA ARG A 210 -10.96 -1.67 14.42
C ARG A 210 -11.96 -2.52 13.63
N LEU A 211 -11.49 -3.21 12.59
CA LEU A 211 -12.30 -4.10 11.76
C LEU A 211 -12.32 -5.54 12.26
N GLY A 212 -11.58 -5.87 13.31
CA GLY A 212 -11.47 -7.23 13.84
C GLY A 212 -10.48 -8.11 13.06
N MET A 213 -9.62 -7.50 12.26
CA MET A 213 -8.49 -8.17 11.63
C MET A 213 -7.37 -8.42 12.63
N ARG A 214 -6.50 -9.40 12.34
CA ARG A 214 -5.21 -9.47 13.00
C ARG A 214 -4.27 -8.42 12.40
N ALA A 215 -3.33 -7.95 13.23
CA ALA A 215 -2.38 -6.93 12.82
C ALA A 215 -0.98 -7.26 13.33
N ILE A 216 0.00 -7.21 12.43
CA ILE A 216 1.41 -7.42 12.69
C ILE A 216 2.11 -6.08 12.48
N TRP A 217 2.73 -5.59 13.53
CA TRP A 217 3.51 -4.37 13.46
C TRP A 217 4.97 -4.67 13.06
N ARG A 218 5.38 -4.16 11.89
CA ARG A 218 6.81 -4.08 11.55
C ARG A 218 7.40 -2.86 12.27
N ARG A 219 8.17 -3.11 13.32
CA ARG A 219 8.80 -2.04 14.08
C ARG A 219 9.90 -1.37 13.29
N THR A 220 9.83 -0.05 13.17
CA THR A 220 10.85 0.83 12.60
C THR A 220 11.44 1.72 13.70
N ASP A 221 12.52 2.43 13.39
CA ASP A 221 13.08 3.45 14.29
C ASP A 221 12.35 4.80 14.18
N GLN A 222 11.30 4.89 13.36
CA GLN A 222 10.49 6.09 13.23
C GLN A 222 9.65 6.33 14.48
N GLU A 223 9.50 7.61 14.85
CA GLU A 223 8.60 8.00 15.92
C GLU A 223 7.16 7.64 15.57
N GLN A 224 6.51 6.89 16.45
CA GLN A 224 5.14 6.47 16.26
C GLN A 224 4.17 7.43 16.94
N ALA A 225 3.01 7.63 16.31
CA ALA A 225 1.92 8.34 16.95
C ALA A 225 1.47 7.61 18.24
N LYS A 226 1.15 8.38 19.28
CA LYS A 226 0.66 7.83 20.53
C LYS A 226 -0.78 7.37 20.39
N VAL A 227 -0.96 6.09 20.11
CA VAL A 227 -2.26 5.43 20.03
C VAL A 227 -2.29 4.27 21.02
N ASP A 228 -3.43 4.08 21.68
CA ASP A 228 -3.63 2.96 22.60
C ASP A 228 -4.13 1.75 21.79
N ILE A 229 -3.19 1.07 21.15
CA ILE A 229 -3.48 -0.11 20.32
C ILE A 229 -2.35 -1.14 20.45
N GLU A 230 -2.72 -2.40 20.64
CA GLU A 230 -1.78 -3.51 20.68
C GLU A 230 -1.87 -4.34 19.38
N PRO A 231 -0.73 -4.53 18.66
CA PRO A 231 -0.66 -5.49 17.58
C PRO A 231 -0.77 -6.92 18.11
N ASP A 232 -1.23 -7.84 17.27
CA ASP A 232 -1.26 -9.28 17.61
C ASP A 232 0.15 -9.89 17.61
N ALA A 233 1.08 -9.26 16.88
CA ALA A 233 2.50 -9.59 16.89
C ALA A 233 3.33 -8.37 16.44
N THR A 234 4.61 -8.39 16.82
CA THR A 234 5.61 -7.40 16.40
C THR A 234 6.80 -8.13 15.79
N VAL A 235 7.30 -7.63 14.67
CA VAL A 235 8.48 -8.14 13.98
C VAL A 235 9.48 -7.01 13.76
N ALA A 236 10.77 -7.33 13.79
CA ALA A 236 11.82 -6.38 13.44
C ALA A 236 12.00 -6.30 11.92
N ASP A 237 11.93 -7.45 11.24
CA ASP A 237 11.93 -7.56 9.79
C ASP A 237 10.97 -8.68 9.32
N LEU A 238 10.76 -8.77 8.00
CA LEU A 238 9.76 -9.68 7.47
C LEU A 238 10.25 -11.12 7.29
N THR A 239 11.50 -11.43 7.63
CA THR A 239 11.98 -12.83 7.72
C THR A 239 11.29 -13.58 8.85
N GLU A 240 10.79 -12.85 9.88
CA GLU A 240 10.07 -13.41 11.02
C GLU A 240 8.60 -13.78 10.70
N LEU A 241 8.05 -13.23 9.61
CA LEU A 241 6.62 -13.35 9.29
C LEU A 241 6.12 -14.82 9.24
N PRO A 242 6.84 -15.78 8.63
CA PRO A 242 6.41 -17.17 8.61
C PRO A 242 6.20 -17.76 10.00
N ALA A 243 7.11 -17.46 10.94
CA ALA A 243 7.01 -17.98 12.31
C ALA A 243 5.79 -17.42 13.05
N VAL A 244 5.48 -16.14 12.85
CA VAL A 244 4.33 -15.46 13.44
C VAL A 244 3.00 -15.97 12.87
N VAL A 245 2.92 -16.14 11.54
CA VAL A 245 1.66 -16.44 10.86
C VAL A 245 1.33 -17.94 10.84
N THR A 246 2.33 -18.83 10.83
CA THR A 246 2.11 -20.28 10.78
C THR A 246 1.11 -20.79 11.83
N PRO A 247 1.16 -20.37 13.11
CA PRO A 247 0.17 -20.77 14.11
C PRO A 247 -1.27 -20.31 13.79
N TRP A 248 -1.42 -19.29 12.96
CA TRP A 248 -2.72 -18.72 12.60
C TRP A 248 -3.37 -19.39 11.38
N LEU A 249 -2.60 -20.11 10.56
CA LEU A 249 -3.11 -20.73 9.33
C LEU A 249 -4.14 -21.83 9.59
N GLY A 250 -4.17 -22.41 10.80
CA GLY A 250 -5.02 -23.54 11.12
C GLY A 250 -4.55 -24.85 10.45
N VAL A 251 -5.00 -25.96 10.93
CA VAL A 251 -4.76 -27.24 10.28
C VAL A 251 -5.66 -27.32 9.04
N ARG A 252 -5.10 -27.16 7.86
CA ARG A 252 -5.78 -27.54 6.63
C ARG A 252 -5.99 -29.05 6.67
N SER A 253 -7.23 -29.51 6.87
CA SER A 253 -7.59 -30.91 6.64
C SER A 253 -7.21 -31.23 5.18
N ALA A 254 -6.20 -32.06 4.99
CA ALA A 254 -5.91 -32.62 3.69
C ALA A 254 -7.13 -33.48 3.28
N HIS A 255 -8.02 -32.93 2.48
CA HIS A 255 -8.95 -33.74 1.73
C HIS A 255 -8.13 -34.48 0.68
N THR A 256 -7.58 -35.62 1.12
CA THR A 256 -7.14 -36.67 0.22
C THR A 256 -8.41 -37.20 -0.44
N SER A 257 -8.65 -36.78 -1.66
CA SER A 257 -9.60 -37.50 -2.53
C SER A 257 -8.99 -38.87 -2.81
N LEU A 258 -9.32 -39.82 -1.98
CA LEU A 258 -9.20 -41.24 -2.33
C LEU A 258 -10.21 -41.46 -3.47
N SER A 259 -9.69 -41.39 -4.69
CA SER A 259 -10.35 -42.01 -5.84
C SER A 259 -10.43 -43.50 -5.57
N ASP A 260 -11.62 -43.95 -5.35
CA ASP A 260 -11.98 -45.37 -5.25
C ASP A 260 -11.72 -46.06 -6.61
N PRO A 261 -10.76 -46.98 -6.73
CA PRO A 261 -10.58 -47.81 -7.90
C PRO A 261 -11.24 -49.16 -7.66
N GLY A 262 -12.57 -49.25 -7.76
CA GLY A 262 -13.19 -50.54 -7.50
C GLY A 262 -14.59 -50.69 -8.00
N GLY A 263 -14.74 -50.84 -9.29
CA GLY A 263 -15.95 -51.30 -9.94
C GLY A 263 -15.64 -52.42 -10.94
N ALA A 264 -15.24 -53.57 -10.42
CA ALA A 264 -15.05 -54.74 -11.25
C ALA A 264 -16.35 -55.18 -11.90
N ALA A 265 -16.33 -55.32 -13.20
CA ALA A 265 -17.33 -56.03 -13.98
C ALA A 265 -17.30 -57.53 -13.72
N ARG A 266 -18.44 -58.17 -13.61
CA ARG A 266 -18.66 -59.61 -13.87
C ARG A 266 -20.14 -59.87 -14.18
N PRO A 267 -20.42 -60.96 -14.85
CA PRO A 267 -20.10 -61.38 -16.23
C PRO A 267 -21.29 -61.20 -17.17
#